data_8aa5352bf754b6701e08bb2cea1c35a7
#
_entry.id   8aa5352bf754b6701e08bb2cea1c35a7
#
_cell.length_a   1.000
_cell.length_b   1.000
_cell.length_c   1.000
_cell.angle_alpha   90.00
_cell.angle_beta   90.00
_cell.angle_gamma   90.00
#
_symmetry.space_group_name_H-M   'P 1'
#
loop_
_entity.id
_entity.type
_entity.pdbx_description
1 polymer ?
#
loop_
_entity_poly.entity_id
_entity_poly.type
_entity_poly.pdbx_seq_one_letter_code
_entity_poly.pdbx_strand_id
1 'polypeptide(L)'
;LAANRHGHESCPSSNTNGIDFWGNSFICGPQGEILSQAGVNEDCLLETEINIDQCEKVRQTWPFLRDRRIDAYSGLTQRFLEDIAAGITNGEKTTNGEKND
;
A
#
# COMPACT_ATOMS: atom_id res chain seq x y z
N LEU A 1 -12.72 0.26 -4.58
CA LEU A 1 -13.15 -0.34 -5.84
C LEU A 1 -11.96 -1.04 -6.48
N ALA A 2 -12.15 -2.26 -6.97
CA ALA A 2 -11.20 -3.01 -7.77
C ALA A 2 -11.88 -3.44 -9.06
N ALA A 3 -11.30 -3.07 -10.20
CA ALA A 3 -11.69 -3.56 -11.52
C ALA A 3 -10.66 -4.58 -11.98
N ASN A 4 -11.11 -5.75 -12.37
CA ASN A 4 -10.25 -6.81 -12.85
C ASN A 4 -10.72 -7.29 -14.23
N ARG A 5 -9.78 -7.81 -15.00
CA ARG A 5 -10.05 -8.45 -16.29
C ARG A 5 -10.57 -9.86 -16.07
N HIS A 6 -11.43 -10.32 -16.99
CA HIS A 6 -11.84 -11.73 -17.06
C HIS A 6 -11.54 -12.32 -18.43
N GLY A 7 -11.67 -13.63 -18.56
CA GLY A 7 -11.49 -14.38 -19.81
C GLY A 7 -10.09 -14.92 -20.00
N HIS A 8 -9.84 -15.45 -21.17
CA HIS A 8 -8.60 -16.11 -21.55
C HIS A 8 -7.82 -15.30 -22.58
N GLU A 9 -6.52 -15.14 -22.38
CA GLU A 9 -5.60 -14.56 -23.35
C GLU A 9 -4.59 -15.62 -23.81
N SER A 10 -4.66 -15.97 -25.10
CA SER A 10 -3.73 -16.92 -25.70
C SER A 10 -2.37 -16.29 -25.91
N CYS A 11 -1.30 -17.03 -25.67
CA CYS A 11 0.06 -16.61 -25.99
C CYS A 11 0.53 -17.29 -27.30
N PRO A 12 0.50 -16.60 -28.45
CA PRO A 12 0.80 -17.22 -29.74
C PRO A 12 2.26 -17.61 -29.94
N SER A 13 3.18 -17.12 -29.11
CA SER A 13 4.64 -17.32 -29.25
C SER A 13 5.24 -18.24 -28.20
N SER A 14 4.47 -18.83 -27.31
CA SER A 14 4.96 -19.71 -26.25
C SER A 14 4.24 -21.06 -26.25
N ASN A 15 4.93 -22.10 -25.74
CA ASN A 15 4.36 -23.43 -25.51
C ASN A 15 3.39 -23.47 -24.30
N THR A 16 2.94 -22.31 -23.82
CA THR A 16 1.98 -22.20 -22.72
C THR A 16 0.59 -21.97 -23.24
N ASN A 17 -0.42 -22.45 -22.51
CA ASN A 17 -1.84 -22.29 -22.87
C ASN A 17 -2.34 -20.85 -22.75
N GLY A 18 -1.51 -19.86 -22.41
CA GLY A 18 -1.93 -18.50 -22.18
C GLY A 18 -2.23 -18.22 -20.71
N ILE A 19 -3.04 -17.18 -20.46
CA ILE A 19 -3.38 -16.70 -19.11
C ILE A 19 -4.89 -16.61 -18.96
N ASP A 20 -5.42 -17.16 -17.88
CA ASP A 20 -6.81 -17.00 -17.47
C ASP A 20 -6.93 -15.88 -16.43
N PHE A 21 -7.84 -14.94 -16.71
CA PHE A 21 -8.15 -13.83 -15.80
C PHE A 21 -9.46 -14.12 -15.07
N TRP A 22 -9.46 -13.94 -13.78
CA TRP A 22 -10.49 -14.46 -12.88
C TRP A 22 -11.66 -13.50 -12.63
N GLY A 23 -11.68 -12.33 -13.25
CA GLY A 23 -12.76 -11.37 -13.06
C GLY A 23 -12.89 -10.93 -11.60
N ASN A 24 -14.07 -11.12 -11.02
CA ASN A 24 -14.37 -10.77 -9.62
C ASN A 24 -14.11 -9.30 -9.28
N SER A 25 -14.38 -8.40 -10.22
CA SER A 25 -14.37 -6.96 -9.93
C SER A 25 -15.35 -6.66 -8.80
N PHE A 26 -15.00 -5.74 -7.90
CA PHE A 26 -15.86 -5.45 -6.76
C PHE A 26 -15.78 -4.00 -6.30
N ILE A 27 -16.84 -3.59 -5.61
CA ILE A 27 -16.92 -2.35 -4.85
C ILE A 27 -17.11 -2.73 -3.39
N CYS A 28 -16.27 -2.20 -2.50
CA CYS A 28 -16.38 -2.42 -1.07
C CYS A 28 -16.51 -1.11 -0.31
N GLY A 29 -17.08 -1.17 0.85
CA GLY A 29 -17.16 -0.08 1.80
C GLY A 29 -15.87 0.08 2.63
N PRO A 30 -15.86 1.06 3.55
CA PRO A 30 -14.66 1.44 4.29
C PRO A 30 -14.17 0.40 5.31
N GLN A 31 -14.98 -0.57 5.65
CA GLN A 31 -14.62 -1.68 6.55
C GLN A 31 -14.41 -3.01 5.81
N GLY A 32 -14.38 -2.96 4.46
CA GLY A 32 -14.15 -4.14 3.63
C GLY A 32 -15.43 -4.93 3.29
N GLU A 33 -16.59 -4.45 3.69
CA GLU A 33 -17.87 -5.04 3.30
C GLU A 33 -18.08 -4.92 1.79
N ILE A 34 -18.46 -6.02 1.13
CA ILE A 34 -18.72 -6.05 -0.31
C ILE A 34 -20.08 -5.41 -0.58
N LEU A 35 -20.08 -4.33 -1.35
CA LEU A 35 -21.29 -3.61 -1.75
C LEU A 35 -21.83 -4.13 -3.09
N SER A 36 -20.94 -4.46 -4.01
CA SER A 36 -21.29 -5.03 -5.31
C SER A 36 -20.11 -5.82 -5.86
N GLN A 37 -20.37 -6.94 -6.52
CA GLN A 37 -19.35 -7.83 -7.06
C GLN A 37 -19.79 -8.41 -8.40
N ALA A 38 -18.86 -8.44 -9.35
CA ALA A 38 -19.02 -9.11 -10.65
C ALA A 38 -18.77 -10.61 -10.54
N GLY A 39 -19.28 -11.35 -11.50
CA GLY A 39 -18.95 -12.76 -11.69
C GLY A 39 -17.54 -12.98 -12.26
N VAL A 40 -17.23 -14.25 -12.51
CA VAL A 40 -15.89 -14.68 -12.97
C VAL A 40 -15.74 -14.50 -14.49
N ASN A 41 -16.83 -14.69 -15.26
CA ASN A 41 -16.78 -14.83 -16.73
C ASN A 41 -17.81 -13.93 -17.43
N GLU A 42 -18.02 -12.72 -16.93
CA GLU A 42 -19.00 -11.81 -17.52
C GLU A 42 -18.51 -10.37 -17.57
N ASP A 43 -18.81 -9.71 -18.69
CA ASP A 43 -18.76 -8.26 -18.76
C ASP A 43 -19.98 -7.70 -18.05
N CYS A 44 -19.79 -6.88 -17.02
CA CYS A 44 -20.91 -6.28 -16.33
C CYS A 44 -20.60 -4.84 -15.87
N LEU A 45 -21.66 -4.09 -15.64
CA LEU A 45 -21.60 -2.79 -14.98
C LEU A 45 -21.90 -3.00 -13.49
N LEU A 46 -20.96 -2.58 -12.64
CA LEU A 46 -21.19 -2.52 -11.20
C LEU A 46 -21.57 -1.11 -10.80
N GLU A 47 -22.71 -0.98 -10.16
CA GLU A 47 -23.23 0.29 -9.66
C GLU A 47 -23.63 0.14 -8.19
N THR A 48 -23.27 1.13 -7.37
CA THR A 48 -23.65 1.16 -5.95
C THR A 48 -23.66 2.59 -5.43
N GLU A 49 -24.49 2.82 -4.45
CA GLU A 49 -24.52 4.07 -3.70
C GLU A 49 -23.44 4.08 -2.63
N ILE A 50 -22.67 5.17 -2.53
CA ILE A 50 -21.60 5.34 -1.57
C ILE A 50 -21.92 6.52 -0.64
N ASN A 51 -21.91 6.25 0.65
CA ASN A 51 -22.01 7.30 1.68
C ASN A 51 -20.62 7.77 2.10
N ILE A 52 -20.22 8.95 1.62
CA ILE A 52 -18.90 9.55 1.91
C ILE A 52 -18.76 9.90 3.39
N ASP A 53 -19.84 10.35 4.05
CA ASP A 53 -19.82 10.68 5.47
C ASP A 53 -19.52 9.46 6.34
N GLN A 54 -19.95 8.28 5.92
CA GLN A 54 -19.61 7.04 6.61
C GLN A 54 -18.11 6.73 6.52
N CYS A 55 -17.48 7.00 5.39
CA CYS A 55 -16.04 6.84 5.24
C CYS A 55 -15.28 7.73 6.22
N GLU A 56 -15.74 8.97 6.39
CA GLU A 56 -15.10 9.89 7.35
C GLU A 56 -15.31 9.46 8.81
N LYS A 57 -16.48 8.99 9.17
CA LYS A 57 -16.76 8.45 10.51
C LYS A 57 -15.86 7.25 10.82
N VAL A 58 -15.67 6.34 9.86
CA VAL A 58 -14.77 5.19 10.03
C VAL A 58 -13.32 5.63 10.22
N ARG A 59 -12.82 6.61 9.45
CA ARG A 59 -11.48 7.18 9.60
C ARG A 59 -11.26 7.82 10.98
N GLN A 60 -12.26 8.47 11.52
CA GLN A 60 -12.21 9.08 12.86
C GLN A 60 -12.20 8.01 13.95
N THR A 61 -13.01 6.96 13.79
CA THR A 61 -13.08 5.84 14.75
C THR A 61 -11.82 4.98 14.73
N TRP A 62 -11.26 4.75 13.53
CA TRP A 62 -10.05 3.97 13.29
C TRP A 62 -8.97 4.80 12.60
N PRO A 63 -8.27 5.66 13.34
CA PRO A 63 -7.35 6.64 12.76
C PRO A 63 -5.97 6.04 12.44
N PHE A 64 -5.92 4.98 11.66
CA PHE A 64 -4.69 4.24 11.32
C PHE A 64 -3.58 5.10 10.75
N LEU A 65 -3.91 6.12 9.94
CA LEU A 65 -2.91 7.01 9.37
C LEU A 65 -2.23 7.87 10.46
N ARG A 66 -2.99 8.34 11.44
CA ARG A 66 -2.47 9.10 12.58
C ARG A 66 -1.64 8.22 13.51
N ASP A 67 -2.09 6.99 13.73
CA ASP A 67 -1.53 6.08 14.72
C ASP A 67 -0.29 5.32 14.20
N ARG A 68 0.23 5.70 13.01
CA ARG A 68 1.46 5.12 12.48
C ARG A 68 2.64 5.38 13.43
N ARG A 69 3.48 4.39 13.55
CA ARG A 69 4.76 4.49 14.25
C ARG A 69 5.79 5.24 13.40
N ILE A 70 5.63 6.56 13.26
CA ILE A 70 6.53 7.40 12.46
C ILE A 70 7.97 7.36 12.94
N ASP A 71 8.19 7.11 14.22
CA ASP A 71 9.48 6.87 14.84
C ASP A 71 10.22 5.65 14.26
N ALA A 72 9.47 4.64 13.79
CA ALA A 72 10.03 3.43 13.21
C ALA A 72 10.31 3.53 11.70
N TYR A 73 9.92 4.62 11.03
CA TYR A 73 9.99 4.74 9.57
C TYR A 73 11.18 5.57 9.06
N SER A 74 12.12 5.95 9.94
CA SER A 74 13.29 6.76 9.55
C SER A 74 14.09 6.14 8.39
N GLY A 75 14.16 4.81 8.31
CA GLY A 75 14.82 4.11 7.20
C GLY A 75 14.20 4.33 5.84
N LEU A 76 12.89 4.66 5.77
CA LEU A 76 12.20 4.91 4.50
C LEU A 76 12.65 6.21 3.80
N THR A 77 13.25 7.13 4.53
CA THR A 77 13.80 8.39 4.00
C THR A 77 15.27 8.28 3.60
N GLN A 78 15.88 7.14 3.83
CA GLN A 78 17.27 6.87 3.48
C GLN A 78 17.36 6.08 2.17
N ARG A 79 18.32 6.43 1.33
CA ARG A 79 18.53 5.75 0.05
C ARG A 79 19.11 4.34 0.24
N PHE A 80 19.97 4.16 1.24
CA PHE A 80 20.63 2.91 1.60
C PHE A 80 20.50 2.68 3.10
N LEU A 81 20.07 1.47 3.49
CA LEU A 81 19.93 1.09 4.90
C LEU A 81 21.25 0.57 5.50
N GLU A 82 22.20 0.20 4.67
CA GLU A 82 23.50 -0.36 5.09
C GLU A 82 24.38 0.67 5.82
N ASP A 83 24.18 1.96 5.55
CA ASP A 83 24.92 3.05 6.19
C ASP A 83 24.51 3.31 7.64
N ILE A 84 23.41 2.72 8.10
CA ILE A 84 22.92 2.91 9.48
C ILE A 84 23.90 2.29 10.50
N ALA A 85 24.51 1.16 10.16
CA ALA A 85 25.49 0.50 11.04
C ALA A 85 26.82 1.24 11.12
N ALA A 86 27.20 1.98 10.08
CA ALA A 86 28.43 2.78 10.04
C ALA A 86 28.26 4.17 10.69
N GLY A 87 27.05 4.72 10.73
CA GLY A 87 26.74 6.05 11.26
C GLY A 87 26.71 6.15 12.78
N ILE A 88 26.67 5.02 13.50
CA ILE A 88 26.60 5.02 14.97
C ILE A 88 27.97 5.25 15.61
N THR A 89 29.07 5.15 14.86
CA THR A 89 30.44 5.27 15.40
C THR A 89 31.07 6.66 15.28
N ASN A 90 30.41 7.64 14.66
CA ASN A 90 31.01 8.95 14.39
C ASN A 90 30.39 10.13 15.18
N GLY A 91 29.71 9.87 16.29
CA GLY A 91 29.03 10.88 17.10
C GLY A 91 29.80 11.46 18.28
N GLU A 92 31.09 11.16 18.44
CA GLU A 92 31.93 11.81 19.47
C GLU A 92 33.15 12.52 18.85
N LYS A 93 32.94 13.73 18.37
CA LYS A 93 33.99 14.73 18.31
C LYS A 93 33.93 15.57 19.59
N THR A 94 34.63 15.13 20.58
CA THR A 94 35.04 15.94 21.74
C THR A 94 35.83 17.12 21.21
N THR A 95 35.28 18.31 21.32
CA THR A 95 36.04 19.56 21.26
C THR A 95 36.73 19.75 22.60
N ASN A 96 37.95 19.28 22.69
CA ASN A 96 38.84 19.72 23.79
C ASN A 96 39.21 21.17 23.50
N GLY A 97 38.71 22.05 24.37
CA GLY A 97 39.16 23.42 24.43
C GLY A 97 40.59 23.48 24.91
N GLU A 98 41.45 24.00 24.08
CA GLU A 98 42.77 24.43 24.44
C GLU A 98 42.67 25.81 25.14
N LYS A 99 42.93 25.83 26.44
CA LYS A 99 43.25 27.04 27.16
C LYS A 99 44.75 27.22 27.00
N ASN A 100 45.13 28.31 26.36
CA ASN A 100 46.48 28.85 26.48
C ASN A 100 46.44 30.10 27.37
N ASP A 101 47.36 30.12 28.28
CA ASP A 101 47.73 31.19 29.17
C ASP A 101 48.14 32.49 28.46
#